data_23290123ccc6bc135e7fe2bfb8c2cb8a
#
_entry.id   23290123ccc6bc135e7fe2bfb8c2cb8a
#
_cell.length_a   1.000
_cell.length_b   1.000
_cell.length_c   1.000
_cell.angle_alpha   90.00
_cell.angle_beta   90.00
_cell.angle_gamma   90.00
#
_symmetry.space_group_name_H-M   'P 1'
#
loop_
_entity.id
_entity.type
_entity.pdbx_description
1 polymer ?
#
loop_
_entity_poly.entity_id
_entity_poly.type
_entity_poly.pdbx_seq_one_letter_code
_entity_poly.pdbx_strand_id
1 'polypeptide(L)'
;MNAERRISANKEKVWEALNDIETLKSSIPGCDVMDAISDTSFNAQITAKVGPVKAKFKFDVTLTDIDAPNSYTINGQGQGGAAGFANGSAVVSLREDGDETILTYHAKAKVGGKLAQLGSRLIDGTAQKMADEFFGTFSKIVGGDLGDAEIHSGEMRSGAVDGLEGGPESTMAEMPPTKKAGFDVWAWLVVVGLLTILAAFYLI
;
A
#
# COMPACT_ATOMS: atom_id res chain seq x y z
N MET A 1 7.02 3.64 18.15
CA MET A 1 5.58 3.92 17.92
C MET A 1 4.89 2.59 17.69
N ASN A 2 3.81 2.31 18.42
CA ASN A 2 3.05 1.07 18.29
C ASN A 2 1.58 1.43 18.21
N ALA A 3 0.84 0.80 17.30
CA ALA A 3 -0.59 0.99 17.21
C ALA A 3 -1.28 -0.21 16.56
N GLU A 4 -2.57 -0.29 16.75
CA GLU A 4 -3.49 -1.24 16.16
C GLU A 4 -4.54 -0.47 15.36
N ARG A 5 -4.93 -1.01 14.22
CA ARG A 5 -5.96 -0.46 13.33
C ARG A 5 -6.91 -1.57 12.88
N ARG A 6 -8.20 -1.29 12.96
CA ARG A 6 -9.25 -2.16 12.44
C ARG A 6 -9.60 -1.70 11.03
N ILE A 7 -9.63 -2.63 10.08
CA ILE A 7 -9.91 -2.38 8.66
C ILE A 7 -11.08 -3.29 8.25
N SER A 8 -12.14 -2.70 7.72
CA SER A 8 -13.36 -3.40 7.32
C SER A 8 -13.20 -4.11 5.97
N ALA A 9 -12.29 -5.06 5.93
CA ALA A 9 -12.02 -5.95 4.81
C ALA A 9 -11.31 -7.21 5.31
N ASN A 10 -11.41 -8.32 4.55
CA ASN A 10 -10.71 -9.56 4.87
C ASN A 10 -9.19 -9.40 4.73
N LYS A 11 -8.44 -10.30 5.36
CA LYS A 11 -6.98 -10.23 5.48
C LYS A 11 -6.27 -10.24 4.13
N GLU A 12 -6.74 -11.07 3.20
CA GLU A 12 -6.17 -11.19 1.86
C GLU A 12 -6.27 -9.88 1.09
N LYS A 13 -7.45 -9.23 1.13
CA LYS A 13 -7.68 -7.93 0.48
C LYS A 13 -6.82 -6.84 1.11
N VAL A 14 -6.69 -6.83 2.44
CA VAL A 14 -5.81 -5.89 3.13
C VAL A 14 -4.35 -6.13 2.75
N TRP A 15 -3.91 -7.39 2.68
CA TRP A 15 -2.57 -7.76 2.25
C TRP A 15 -2.26 -7.31 0.82
N GLU A 16 -3.15 -7.60 -0.13
CA GLU A 16 -3.01 -7.17 -1.52
C GLU A 16 -2.89 -5.64 -1.62
N ALA A 17 -3.76 -4.91 -0.93
CA ALA A 17 -3.75 -3.45 -0.93
C ALA A 17 -2.47 -2.85 -0.30
N LEU A 18 -1.90 -3.50 0.72
CA LEU A 18 -0.63 -3.10 1.33
C LEU A 18 0.59 -3.37 0.43
N ASN A 19 0.43 -4.15 -0.64
CA ASN A 19 1.46 -4.43 -1.63
C ASN A 19 1.14 -3.81 -3.01
N ASP A 20 0.04 -3.06 -3.11
CA ASP A 20 -0.34 -2.33 -4.31
C ASP A 20 0.18 -0.89 -4.28
N ILE A 21 1.03 -0.54 -5.25
CA ILE A 21 1.71 0.76 -5.35
C ILE A 21 0.72 1.92 -5.48
N GLU A 22 -0.35 1.75 -6.26
CA GLU A 22 -1.32 2.82 -6.46
C GLU A 22 -2.15 3.09 -5.19
N THR A 23 -2.54 2.04 -4.49
CA THR A 23 -3.23 2.13 -3.19
C THR A 23 -2.33 2.80 -2.15
N LEU A 24 -1.07 2.39 -2.04
CA LEU A 24 -0.11 3.00 -1.12
C LEU A 24 0.14 4.47 -1.45
N LYS A 25 0.42 4.80 -2.72
CA LYS A 25 0.64 6.17 -3.19
C LYS A 25 -0.55 7.07 -2.87
N SER A 26 -1.77 6.59 -3.10
CA SER A 26 -3.00 7.33 -2.83
C SER A 26 -3.26 7.52 -1.33
N SER A 27 -2.79 6.59 -0.50
CA SER A 27 -3.00 6.60 0.96
C SER A 27 -1.94 7.41 1.71
N ILE A 28 -0.71 7.52 1.18
CA ILE A 28 0.39 8.20 1.88
C ILE A 28 0.27 9.73 1.69
N PRO A 29 0.10 10.51 2.77
CA PRO A 29 -0.02 11.97 2.69
C PRO A 29 1.22 12.61 2.07
N GLY A 30 1.01 13.39 1.00
CA GLY A 30 2.08 14.10 0.31
C GLY A 30 3.01 13.22 -0.53
N CYS A 31 2.60 12.01 -0.87
CA CYS A 31 3.32 11.15 -1.80
C CYS A 31 3.19 11.70 -3.22
N ASP A 32 4.29 12.24 -3.76
CA ASP A 32 4.35 12.77 -5.11
C ASP A 32 4.59 11.66 -6.14
N VAL A 33 5.49 10.72 -5.81
CA VAL A 33 5.93 9.62 -6.68
C VAL A 33 6.13 8.36 -5.85
N MET A 34 5.76 7.21 -6.40
CA MET A 34 6.09 5.89 -5.88
C MET A 34 6.31 4.94 -7.05
N ASP A 35 7.48 4.32 -7.12
CA ASP A 35 7.90 3.44 -8.19
C ASP A 35 8.41 2.11 -7.62
N ALA A 36 7.89 1.00 -8.14
CA ALA A 36 8.41 -0.32 -7.81
C ALA A 36 9.78 -0.53 -8.46
N ILE A 37 10.73 -1.01 -7.68
CA ILE A 37 12.06 -1.44 -8.15
C ILE A 37 12.09 -2.96 -8.33
N SER A 38 11.42 -3.66 -7.41
CA SER A 38 11.22 -5.12 -7.42
C SER A 38 9.95 -5.44 -6.64
N ASP A 39 9.59 -6.72 -6.54
CA ASP A 39 8.44 -7.19 -5.75
C ASP A 39 8.55 -6.84 -4.25
N THR A 40 9.75 -6.57 -3.77
CA THR A 40 10.02 -6.30 -2.35
C THR A 40 10.70 -4.95 -2.10
N SER A 41 10.87 -4.13 -3.12
CA SER A 41 11.50 -2.82 -2.96
C SER A 41 10.89 -1.77 -3.87
N PHE A 42 10.80 -0.54 -3.35
CA PHE A 42 10.26 0.60 -4.06
C PHE A 42 10.91 1.90 -3.62
N ASN A 43 10.87 2.89 -4.50
CA ASN A 43 11.24 4.27 -4.22
C ASN A 43 9.99 5.10 -4.02
N ALA A 44 10.03 6.02 -3.06
CA ALA A 44 8.96 6.98 -2.87
C ALA A 44 9.52 8.40 -2.74
N GLN A 45 8.79 9.38 -3.26
CA GLN A 45 9.07 10.79 -3.04
C GLN A 45 7.90 11.42 -2.31
N ILE A 46 8.15 11.92 -1.10
CA ILE A 46 7.12 12.42 -0.20
C ILE A 46 7.46 13.86 0.20
N THR A 47 6.52 14.78 0.00
CA THR A 47 6.61 16.14 0.52
C THR A 47 6.01 16.17 1.92
N ALA A 48 6.85 16.27 2.94
CA ALA A 48 6.43 16.31 4.35
C ALA A 48 6.63 17.69 4.96
N LYS A 49 5.72 18.07 5.88
CA LYS A 49 5.82 19.27 6.70
C LYS A 49 5.89 18.85 8.17
N VAL A 50 7.02 19.17 8.81
CA VAL A 50 7.28 18.90 10.23
C VAL A 50 7.49 20.24 10.92
N GLY A 51 6.46 20.74 11.60
CA GLY A 51 6.47 22.10 12.16
C GLY A 51 6.77 23.17 11.09
N PRO A 52 7.81 24.01 11.27
CA PRO A 52 8.19 25.03 10.30
C PRO A 52 8.96 24.48 9.09
N VAL A 53 9.44 23.24 9.15
CA VAL A 53 10.23 22.61 8.08
C VAL A 53 9.31 21.91 7.09
N LYS A 54 9.31 22.35 5.83
CA LYS A 54 8.70 21.66 4.71
C LYS A 54 9.81 21.18 3.78
N ALA A 55 9.87 19.88 3.50
CA ALA A 55 10.89 19.31 2.65
C ALA A 55 10.36 18.13 1.84
N LYS A 56 11.01 17.89 0.73
CA LYS A 56 10.79 16.72 -0.11
C LYS A 56 11.83 15.66 0.26
N PHE A 57 11.33 14.47 0.63
CA PHE A 57 12.15 13.32 0.99
C PHE A 57 12.08 12.29 -0.11
N LYS A 58 13.22 11.70 -0.43
CA LYS A 58 13.33 10.51 -1.27
C LYS A 58 13.58 9.32 -0.36
N PHE A 59 12.74 8.32 -0.44
CA PHE A 59 12.83 7.09 0.34
C PHE A 59 13.18 5.93 -0.55
N ASP A 60 14.14 5.12 -0.08
CA ASP A 60 14.38 3.76 -0.55
C ASP A 60 13.77 2.83 0.48
N VAL A 61 12.83 1.97 0.04
CA VAL A 61 12.06 1.08 0.92
C VAL A 61 12.27 -0.36 0.48
N THR A 62 12.46 -1.24 1.46
CA THR A 62 12.61 -2.68 1.24
C THR A 62 11.75 -3.44 2.24
N LEU A 63 11.04 -4.45 1.74
CA LEU A 63 10.29 -5.41 2.56
C LEU A 63 11.17 -6.62 2.83
N THR A 64 11.19 -7.06 4.08
CA THR A 64 11.91 -8.26 4.55
C THR A 64 11.02 -9.09 5.48
N ASP A 65 11.46 -10.29 5.84
CA ASP A 65 10.76 -11.18 6.77
C ASP A 65 9.29 -11.39 6.37
N ILE A 66 9.04 -11.58 5.07
CA ILE A 66 7.70 -11.68 4.51
C ILE A 66 7.10 -13.03 4.82
N ASP A 67 6.00 -13.04 5.57
CA ASP A 67 5.14 -14.19 5.87
C ASP A 67 3.72 -13.88 5.37
N ALA A 68 3.50 -14.08 4.09
CA ALA A 68 2.23 -13.74 3.42
C ALA A 68 1.10 -14.71 3.80
N PRO A 69 -0.11 -14.23 4.10
CA PRO A 69 -0.57 -12.84 4.19
C PRO A 69 -0.56 -12.29 5.63
N ASN A 70 0.37 -12.73 6.48
CA ASN A 70 0.32 -12.49 7.93
C ASN A 70 1.18 -11.32 8.38
N SER A 71 2.41 -11.21 7.86
CA SER A 71 3.33 -10.17 8.34
C SER A 71 4.49 -9.88 7.37
N TYR A 72 5.10 -8.74 7.56
CA TYR A 72 6.39 -8.35 6.96
C TYR A 72 7.06 -7.23 7.74
N THR A 73 8.35 -7.02 7.47
CA THR A 73 9.12 -5.90 7.99
C THR A 73 9.39 -4.89 6.88
N ILE A 74 9.03 -3.62 7.09
CA ILE A 74 9.36 -2.49 6.21
C ILE A 74 10.66 -1.89 6.71
N ASN A 75 11.64 -1.68 5.83
CA ASN A 75 12.87 -0.93 6.10
C ASN A 75 12.92 0.27 5.15
N GLY A 76 13.05 1.47 5.69
CA GLY A 76 13.04 2.70 4.91
C GLY A 76 14.24 3.60 5.21
N GLN A 77 14.84 4.17 4.16
CA GLN A 77 15.90 5.16 4.25
C GLN A 77 15.48 6.41 3.47
N GLY A 78 15.29 7.52 4.18
CA GLY A 78 14.80 8.77 3.61
C GLY A 78 15.84 9.87 3.64
N GLN A 79 16.03 10.57 2.52
CA GLN A 79 16.94 11.70 2.37
C GLN A 79 16.15 12.96 2.01
N GLY A 80 16.25 14.00 2.84
CA GLY A 80 15.57 15.29 2.68
C GLY A 80 16.51 16.46 2.36
N GLY A 81 17.71 16.17 1.86
CA GLY A 81 18.71 17.20 1.54
C GLY A 81 19.05 18.06 2.75
N ALA A 82 18.87 19.39 2.64
CA ALA A 82 19.15 20.34 3.73
C ALA A 82 18.27 20.13 4.98
N ALA A 83 17.14 19.43 4.89
CA ALA A 83 16.29 19.11 6.03
C ALA A 83 16.89 17.96 6.88
N GLY A 84 17.72 17.11 6.29
CA GLY A 84 18.34 15.99 6.96
C GLY A 84 17.85 14.63 6.42
N PHE A 85 17.77 13.64 7.29
CA PHE A 85 17.37 12.28 6.92
C PHE A 85 16.38 11.70 7.93
N ALA A 86 15.65 10.67 7.49
CA ALA A 86 14.75 9.88 8.32
C ALA A 86 14.85 8.39 7.93
N ASN A 87 15.42 7.57 8.79
CA ASN A 87 15.56 6.13 8.56
C ASN A 87 14.71 5.39 9.58
N GLY A 88 14.12 4.27 9.19
CA GLY A 88 13.28 3.52 10.10
C GLY A 88 12.97 2.12 9.65
N SER A 89 12.36 1.37 10.56
CA SER A 89 11.77 0.07 10.27
C SER A 89 10.42 -0.07 10.97
N ALA A 90 9.53 -0.85 10.38
CA ALA A 90 8.25 -1.18 10.96
C ALA A 90 7.94 -2.67 10.72
N VAL A 91 7.60 -3.39 11.77
CA VAL A 91 7.00 -4.73 11.67
C VAL A 91 5.50 -4.55 11.56
N VAL A 92 4.89 -5.09 10.52
CA VAL A 92 3.45 -5.08 10.27
C VAL A 92 2.93 -6.51 10.41
N SER A 93 1.82 -6.68 11.12
CA SER A 93 1.16 -7.98 11.29
C SER A 93 -0.35 -7.84 11.09
N LEU A 94 -0.94 -8.80 10.40
CA LEU A 94 -2.38 -8.89 10.12
C LEU A 94 -2.99 -10.07 10.85
N ARG A 95 -4.13 -9.86 11.47
CA ARG A 95 -4.94 -10.90 12.13
C ARG A 95 -6.40 -10.75 11.70
N GLU A 96 -7.02 -11.85 11.40
CA GLU A 96 -8.46 -11.91 11.11
C GLU A 96 -9.29 -11.66 12.37
N ASP A 97 -10.40 -10.94 12.20
CA ASP A 97 -11.41 -10.71 13.24
C ASP A 97 -12.81 -10.68 12.59
N GLY A 98 -13.36 -11.86 12.30
CA GLY A 98 -14.56 -12.00 11.49
C GLY A 98 -14.35 -11.55 10.04
N ASP A 99 -15.18 -10.63 9.57
CA ASP A 99 -15.07 -10.04 8.22
C ASP A 99 -14.09 -8.85 8.14
N GLU A 100 -13.41 -8.55 9.25
CA GLU A 100 -12.47 -7.44 9.37
C GLU A 100 -11.05 -7.94 9.60
N THR A 101 -10.09 -7.06 9.43
CA THR A 101 -8.67 -7.30 9.70
C THR A 101 -8.17 -6.36 10.78
N ILE A 102 -7.49 -6.91 11.77
CA ILE A 102 -6.71 -6.16 12.74
C ILE A 102 -5.27 -6.06 12.23
N LEU A 103 -4.86 -4.85 11.87
CA LEU A 103 -3.49 -4.53 11.52
C LEU A 103 -2.78 -3.97 12.75
N THR A 104 -1.69 -4.61 13.16
CA THR A 104 -0.81 -4.13 14.23
C THR A 104 0.53 -3.74 13.63
N TYR A 105 1.12 -2.62 14.06
CA TYR A 105 2.47 -2.25 13.64
C TYR A 105 3.33 -1.76 14.79
N HIS A 106 4.62 -2.08 14.69
CA HIS A 106 5.67 -1.62 15.62
C HIS A 106 6.75 -0.90 14.82
N ALA A 107 6.78 0.44 14.92
CA ALA A 107 7.70 1.27 14.16
C ALA A 107 8.78 1.90 15.04
N LYS A 108 10.00 1.95 14.48
CA LYS A 108 11.15 2.67 15.04
C LYS A 108 11.71 3.57 13.96
N ALA A 109 12.04 4.82 14.32
CA ALA A 109 12.63 5.77 13.40
C ALA A 109 13.81 6.50 14.05
N LYS A 110 14.79 6.89 13.21
CA LYS A 110 15.90 7.75 13.56
C LYS A 110 15.93 8.90 12.58
N VAL A 111 15.91 10.11 13.09
CA VAL A 111 16.00 11.33 12.27
C VAL A 111 17.28 12.08 12.58
N GLY A 112 17.80 12.80 11.58
CA GLY A 112 19.01 13.61 11.70
C GLY A 112 18.90 14.92 10.93
N GLY A 113 19.93 15.76 11.05
CA GLY A 113 19.96 17.10 10.43
C GLY A 113 19.04 18.10 11.11
N LYS A 114 18.48 19.03 10.34
CA LYS A 114 17.57 20.08 10.85
C LYS A 114 16.30 19.49 11.47
N LEU A 115 15.83 18.35 10.98
CA LEU A 115 14.67 17.68 11.56
C LEU A 115 14.90 17.29 13.03
N ALA A 116 16.07 16.75 13.35
CA ALA A 116 16.39 16.37 14.73
C ALA A 116 16.39 17.55 15.70
N GLN A 117 16.66 18.76 15.21
CA GLN A 117 16.65 20.00 16.01
C GLN A 117 15.24 20.45 16.42
N LEU A 118 14.19 19.91 15.77
CA LEU A 118 12.80 20.23 16.09
C LEU A 118 12.33 19.57 17.39
N GLY A 119 13.07 18.57 17.88
CA GLY A 119 12.76 17.81 19.08
C GLY A 119 11.79 16.65 18.83
N SER A 120 11.93 15.60 19.62
CA SER A 120 11.17 14.35 19.47
C SER A 120 9.66 14.57 19.51
N ARG A 121 9.16 15.41 20.40
CA ARG A 121 7.72 15.66 20.57
C ARG A 121 7.03 16.13 19.29
N LEU A 122 7.68 17.01 18.52
CA LEU A 122 7.14 17.52 17.28
C LEU A 122 7.23 16.47 16.15
N ILE A 123 8.30 15.69 16.14
CA ILE A 123 8.51 14.58 15.22
C ILE A 123 7.46 13.50 15.45
N ASP A 124 7.28 13.07 16.71
CA ASP A 124 6.32 12.04 17.09
C ASP A 124 4.88 12.46 16.78
N GLY A 125 4.50 13.70 17.08
CA GLY A 125 3.17 14.23 16.75
C GLY A 125 2.91 14.28 15.24
N THR A 126 3.94 14.62 14.43
CA THR A 126 3.82 14.60 12.96
C THR A 126 3.70 13.17 12.44
N ALA A 127 4.50 12.23 12.96
CA ALA A 127 4.44 10.84 12.57
C ALA A 127 3.07 10.20 12.89
N GLN A 128 2.52 10.51 14.08
CA GLN A 128 1.17 10.06 14.46
C GLN A 128 0.12 10.59 13.49
N LYS A 129 0.14 11.88 13.19
CA LYS A 129 -0.80 12.50 12.25
C LYS A 129 -0.72 11.87 10.85
N MET A 130 0.49 11.65 10.32
CA MET A 130 0.67 11.00 9.03
C MET A 130 0.14 9.56 9.03
N ALA A 131 0.33 8.82 10.12
CA ALA A 131 -0.21 7.47 10.25
C ALA A 131 -1.75 7.48 10.29
N ASP A 132 -2.36 8.41 11.02
CA ASP A 132 -3.81 8.54 11.10
C ASP A 132 -4.43 8.92 9.73
N GLU A 133 -3.79 9.84 8.99
CA GLU A 133 -4.21 10.21 7.64
C GLU A 133 -4.05 9.04 6.65
N PHE A 134 -2.92 8.32 6.72
CA PHE A 134 -2.69 7.12 5.91
C PHE A 134 -3.78 6.08 6.14
N PHE A 135 -3.98 5.65 7.38
CA PHE A 135 -4.97 4.62 7.69
C PHE A 135 -6.41 5.08 7.43
N GLY A 136 -6.70 6.37 7.61
CA GLY A 136 -8.00 6.94 7.27
C GLY A 136 -8.33 6.84 5.78
N THR A 137 -7.35 7.08 4.90
CA THR A 137 -7.51 6.94 3.45
C THR A 137 -7.47 5.47 3.02
N PHE A 138 -6.49 4.72 3.51
CA PHE A 138 -6.31 3.31 3.19
C PHE A 138 -7.56 2.48 3.52
N SER A 139 -8.13 2.65 4.72
CA SER A 139 -9.34 1.93 5.13
C SER A 139 -10.54 2.23 4.24
N LYS A 140 -10.69 3.46 3.75
CA LYS A 140 -11.76 3.82 2.80
C LYS A 140 -11.57 3.13 1.45
N ILE A 141 -10.34 3.13 0.92
CA ILE A 141 -10.03 2.46 -0.36
C ILE A 141 -10.32 0.96 -0.26
N VAL A 142 -9.80 0.33 0.81
CA VAL A 142 -9.88 -1.12 0.99
C VAL A 142 -11.28 -1.57 1.44
N GLY A 143 -11.95 -0.80 2.29
CA GLY A 143 -13.31 -1.08 2.76
C GLY A 143 -14.41 -0.86 1.71
N GLY A 144 -14.07 -0.24 0.57
CA GLY A 144 -15.04 0.02 -0.50
C GLY A 144 -15.89 1.29 -0.30
N ASP A 145 -15.56 2.13 0.68
CA ASP A 145 -16.29 3.37 1.01
C ASP A 145 -16.06 4.52 0.00
N LEU A 146 -15.19 4.30 -1.00
CA LEU A 146 -14.96 5.24 -2.12
C LEU A 146 -15.70 4.83 -3.41
N GLY A 147 -16.56 3.78 -3.34
CA GLY A 147 -17.21 3.17 -4.51
C GLY A 147 -18.62 3.65 -4.82
N ASP A 148 -19.30 4.46 -3.99
CA ASP A 148 -20.65 4.95 -4.22
C ASP A 148 -20.78 6.48 -4.06
N ALA A 149 -19.96 7.23 -4.79
CA ALA A 149 -20.40 8.55 -5.22
C ALA A 149 -21.33 8.33 -6.40
N GLU A 150 -22.54 7.88 -6.12
CA GLU A 150 -23.64 7.82 -7.08
C GLU A 150 -23.77 9.16 -7.79
N ILE A 151 -23.59 9.10 -9.10
CA ILE A 151 -24.13 10.10 -10.01
C ILE A 151 -25.66 9.94 -9.93
N HIS A 152 -26.29 10.61 -8.98
CA HIS A 152 -27.71 10.89 -9.02
C HIS A 152 -27.96 11.99 -10.07
N SER A 153 -27.90 11.61 -11.34
CA SER A 153 -28.52 12.37 -12.40
C SER A 153 -30.03 12.16 -12.23
N GLY A 154 -30.66 13.17 -11.67
CA GLY A 154 -32.14 13.23 -11.60
C GLY A 154 -32.77 13.05 -12.96
N GLU A 155 -33.43 11.94 -13.15
CA GLU A 155 -34.26 11.69 -14.30
C GLU A 155 -35.69 12.05 -13.96
N MET A 156 -36.07 13.20 -14.52
CA MET A 156 -37.42 13.69 -14.53
C MET A 156 -38.29 12.85 -15.49
N ARG A 157 -39.37 12.34 -14.96
CA ARG A 157 -40.42 11.62 -15.69
C ARG A 157 -40.92 12.41 -16.90
N SER A 158 -41.13 11.73 -18.01
CA SER A 158 -42.35 11.93 -18.84
C SER A 158 -42.56 10.77 -19.80
N GLY A 159 -43.63 10.03 -19.66
CA GLY A 159 -44.77 9.87 -20.57
C GLY A 159 -44.60 8.92 -21.75
N ALA A 160 -45.20 7.74 -21.59
CA ALA A 160 -46.14 7.04 -22.47
C ALA A 160 -45.87 6.84 -23.98
N VAL A 161 -46.14 5.65 -24.39
CA VAL A 161 -46.86 4.96 -25.46
C VAL A 161 -46.02 4.06 -26.40
N ASP A 162 -46.37 2.79 -26.31
CA ASP A 162 -46.95 1.87 -27.28
C ASP A 162 -46.20 1.54 -28.57
N GLY A 163 -46.09 0.23 -28.85
CA GLY A 163 -46.01 -0.27 -30.24
C GLY A 163 -44.95 -1.34 -30.55
N LEU A 164 -45.30 -2.62 -30.33
CA LEU A 164 -45.23 -3.78 -31.25
C LEU A 164 -43.89 -4.22 -31.92
N GLU A 165 -43.62 -5.53 -31.64
CA GLU A 165 -43.19 -6.61 -32.54
C GLU A 165 -41.78 -6.66 -33.13
N GLY A 166 -41.15 -7.83 -32.90
CA GLY A 166 -40.15 -8.39 -33.77
C GLY A 166 -38.95 -9.08 -33.07
N GLY A 167 -39.07 -10.37 -32.69
CA GLY A 167 -37.90 -11.22 -32.50
C GLY A 167 -37.63 -11.94 -33.83
N PRO A 168 -36.70 -12.88 -33.88
CA PRO A 168 -35.49 -13.13 -33.12
C PRO A 168 -34.25 -13.24 -34.06
N GLU A 169 -33.03 -13.07 -33.61
CA GLU A 169 -31.93 -13.88 -34.17
C GLU A 169 -30.72 -13.91 -33.26
N SER A 170 -30.36 -15.12 -32.93
CA SER A 170 -29.19 -15.57 -32.21
C SER A 170 -27.90 -15.12 -32.92
N THR A 171 -27.03 -14.48 -32.19
CA THR A 171 -25.60 -14.55 -32.54
C THR A 171 -24.79 -14.72 -31.27
N MET A 172 -24.24 -15.91 -31.10
CA MET A 172 -23.20 -16.23 -30.14
C MET A 172 -22.01 -15.30 -30.36
N ALA A 173 -21.79 -14.40 -29.43
CA ALA A 173 -20.52 -13.66 -29.37
C ALA A 173 -19.66 -14.34 -28.30
N GLU A 174 -18.56 -14.86 -28.78
CA GLU A 174 -17.45 -15.50 -28.11
C GLU A 174 -16.96 -14.70 -26.90
N MET A 175 -16.92 -15.36 -25.75
CA MET A 175 -16.25 -14.86 -24.53
C MET A 175 -14.74 -14.89 -24.77
N PRO A 176 -14.01 -13.80 -24.51
CA PRO A 176 -12.55 -13.85 -24.51
C PRO A 176 -12.05 -14.70 -23.34
N PRO A 177 -10.94 -15.43 -23.51
CA PRO A 177 -10.44 -16.37 -22.51
C PRO A 177 -9.93 -15.63 -21.28
N THR A 178 -10.41 -16.07 -20.12
CA THR A 178 -9.88 -15.68 -18.81
C THR A 178 -8.38 -16.01 -18.74
N LYS A 179 -7.55 -14.98 -18.66
CA LYS A 179 -6.14 -15.11 -18.29
C LYS A 179 -6.05 -15.66 -16.87
N LYS A 180 -5.76 -16.94 -16.76
CA LYS A 180 -5.27 -17.56 -15.52
C LYS A 180 -3.95 -16.87 -15.17
N ALA A 181 -3.88 -16.23 -14.00
CA ALA A 181 -2.63 -15.78 -13.41
C ALA A 181 -1.75 -17.01 -13.21
N GLY A 182 -0.77 -17.18 -14.09
CA GLY A 182 0.26 -18.18 -13.96
C GLY A 182 1.20 -17.73 -12.84
N PHE A 183 1.29 -18.53 -11.80
CA PHE A 183 2.38 -18.47 -10.83
C PHE A 183 3.67 -18.74 -11.61
N ASP A 184 4.49 -17.70 -11.76
CA ASP A 184 5.75 -17.81 -12.51
C ASP A 184 6.72 -18.72 -11.74
N VAL A 185 6.96 -19.89 -12.32
CA VAL A 185 7.93 -20.90 -11.88
C VAL A 185 9.35 -20.34 -11.82
N TRP A 186 9.59 -19.15 -12.40
CA TRP A 186 10.88 -18.46 -12.42
C TRP A 186 11.30 -17.94 -11.03
N ALA A 187 10.34 -17.63 -10.16
CA ALA A 187 10.65 -17.22 -8.77
C ALA A 187 11.32 -18.34 -7.98
N TRP A 188 11.04 -19.60 -8.28
CA TRP A 188 11.66 -20.75 -7.64
C TRP A 188 13.11 -20.99 -8.07
N LEU A 189 13.47 -20.66 -9.31
CA LEU A 189 14.84 -20.85 -9.82
C LEU A 189 15.81 -19.84 -9.25
N VAL A 190 15.36 -18.64 -8.88
CA VAL A 190 16.20 -17.63 -8.24
C VAL A 190 16.50 -18.00 -6.79
N VAL A 191 15.54 -18.58 -6.07
CA VAL A 191 15.74 -19.04 -4.68
C VAL A 191 16.67 -20.23 -4.60
N VAL A 192 16.59 -21.17 -5.56
CA VAL A 192 17.49 -22.34 -5.63
C VAL A 192 18.92 -21.91 -6.04
N GLY A 193 19.05 -20.91 -6.93
CA GLY A 193 20.34 -20.35 -7.33
C GLY A 193 21.08 -19.65 -6.19
N LEU A 194 20.36 -18.96 -5.31
CA LEU A 194 20.96 -18.26 -4.16
C LEU A 194 21.40 -19.23 -3.06
N LEU A 195 20.68 -20.33 -2.86
CA LEU A 195 21.03 -21.39 -1.89
C LEU A 195 22.28 -22.17 -2.29
N THR A 196 22.54 -22.37 -3.59
CA THR A 196 23.75 -23.04 -4.06
C THR A 196 25.01 -22.17 -3.95
N ILE A 197 24.86 -20.83 -4.06
CA ILE A 197 25.99 -19.88 -3.88
C ILE A 197 26.35 -19.76 -2.39
N LEU A 198 25.37 -19.77 -1.48
CA LEU A 198 25.63 -19.74 -0.03
C LEU A 198 26.27 -21.03 0.49
N ALA A 199 25.93 -22.20 -0.09
CA ALA A 199 26.57 -23.47 0.25
C ALA A 199 28.03 -23.54 -0.21
N ALA A 200 28.39 -22.88 -1.31
CA ALA A 200 29.77 -22.82 -1.80
C ALA A 200 30.67 -21.88 -0.95
N PHE A 201 30.06 -20.88 -0.27
CA PHE A 201 30.81 -19.97 0.60
C PHE A 201 31.04 -20.50 2.02
N TYR A 202 30.37 -21.60 2.41
CA TYR A 202 30.49 -22.20 3.74
C TYR A 202 31.46 -23.39 3.78
N LEU A 203 32.11 -23.73 2.65
CA LEU A 203 33.00 -24.89 2.49
C LEU A 203 34.41 -24.53 1.99
N ILE A 204 34.83 -23.24 2.15
CA ILE A 204 36.25 -22.83 1.93
C ILE A 204 36.79 -22.17 3.18
#